data_1c7a9ed66e440137c8567366992163aa
#
_entry.id   1c7a9ed66e440137c8567366992163aa
#
_cell.length_a   1.000
_cell.length_b   1.000
_cell.length_c   1.000
_cell.angle_alpha   90.00
_cell.angle_beta   90.00
_cell.angle_gamma   90.00
#
_symmetry.space_group_name_H-M   'P 1'
#
loop_
_entity.id
_entity.type
_entity.pdbx_description
1 polymer ?
#
loop_
_entity_poly.entity_id
_entity_poly.type
_entity_poly.pdbx_seq_one_letter_code
_entity_poly.pdbx_strand_id
1 'polypeptide(L)'
;MPSSNKVRKVTSENYPTDAGREGELIFRLVYQQTGCKKLFSRLWLSSMEDSAIREGFANLKPSTEYDALYQAALCRERADWMVGINCSRLFSCLYGQPLAVGRVMTPVLAMTVVREAAIAAFVPQKFYTVELELTSGCTASSRRISEKDAAENLLAECRKEMISTIQKVARKEKSENPPLLYDLTTLQRDANRLLGYSAQQTLNYVQSLYEKKLTTYPRTDSCYITDDDEEMLAGLTDELEEFLGIAADTADFAVPRTRRTVNRDKVTDHHAILPTRSMLQADLDALPTGERNVLKLIIARTLMAVSKPYRYLETMLTTECAGEEFTAKGKEILEEGWKAVERKVLADILSRKQEFTTLPAMEESECAILSAELKEGHTSPPKHFTEDICCERGIRNHP
;
A
#
# COMPACT_ATOMS: atom_id res chain seq x y z
N MET A 1 26.66 -11.41 -31.12
CA MET A 1 27.40 -10.34 -30.45
C MET A 1 27.50 -9.16 -31.40
N PRO A 2 27.03 -7.95 -31.06
CA PRO A 2 27.31 -6.79 -31.91
C PRO A 2 28.80 -6.50 -31.88
N SER A 3 29.39 -6.32 -33.05
CA SER A 3 30.83 -6.16 -33.24
C SER A 3 31.34 -4.99 -32.41
N SER A 4 32.48 -5.16 -31.74
CA SER A 4 33.20 -4.17 -30.92
C SER A 4 33.41 -2.82 -31.60
N ASN A 5 33.28 -2.74 -32.91
CA ASN A 5 33.42 -1.50 -33.69
C ASN A 5 32.20 -0.55 -33.65
N LYS A 6 31.01 -1.03 -33.34
CA LYS A 6 29.83 -0.13 -33.20
C LYS A 6 29.84 0.66 -31.87
N VAL A 7 30.35 0.04 -30.82
CA VAL A 7 30.46 0.71 -29.51
C VAL A 7 31.56 1.78 -29.51
N ARG A 8 32.60 1.65 -30.32
CA ARG A 8 33.68 2.65 -30.46
C ARG A 8 33.28 3.94 -31.18
N LYS A 9 32.16 3.93 -31.94
CA LYS A 9 31.66 5.12 -32.66
C LYS A 9 30.62 5.95 -31.91
N VAL A 10 30.19 5.52 -30.74
CA VAL A 10 29.37 6.34 -29.86
C VAL A 10 30.30 7.38 -29.24
N THR A 11 30.41 8.49 -29.94
CA THR A 11 31.14 9.67 -29.47
C THR A 11 30.41 10.27 -28.30
N SER A 12 31.10 10.41 -27.17
CA SER A 12 30.62 11.00 -25.91
C SER A 12 29.31 10.41 -25.42
N GLU A 13 29.25 9.39 -24.52
CA GLU A 13 29.44 9.86 -23.21
C GLU A 13 28.16 9.94 -22.41
N ASN A 14 26.95 9.74 -23.03
CA ASN A 14 25.67 9.78 -22.35
C ASN A 14 25.00 8.41 -22.48
N TYR A 15 25.04 7.61 -21.43
CA TYR A 15 24.47 6.27 -21.45
C TYR A 15 23.22 6.24 -20.57
N PRO A 16 22.02 6.08 -21.15
CA PRO A 16 20.81 5.86 -20.41
C PRO A 16 20.78 4.41 -19.94
N THR A 17 20.97 4.22 -18.65
CA THR A 17 20.51 3.08 -17.89
C THR A 17 19.61 3.61 -16.80
N ASP A 18 18.79 2.74 -16.21
CA ASP A 18 17.91 3.17 -15.13
C ASP A 18 18.68 4.02 -14.10
N ALA A 19 18.05 5.10 -13.67
CA ALA A 19 18.57 5.98 -12.64
C ALA A 19 18.43 5.27 -11.30
N GLY A 20 19.47 4.55 -10.91
CA GLY A 20 19.47 3.77 -9.69
C GLY A 20 20.72 2.91 -9.56
N ARG A 21 20.85 2.27 -8.42
CA ARG A 21 22.00 1.44 -8.06
C ARG A 21 22.25 0.30 -9.06
N GLU A 22 21.22 -0.41 -9.47
CA GLU A 22 21.32 -1.53 -10.41
C GLU A 22 21.64 -1.04 -11.84
N GLY A 23 21.04 0.06 -12.26
CA GLY A 23 21.36 0.67 -13.56
C GLY A 23 22.80 1.15 -13.65
N GLU A 24 23.35 1.74 -12.57
CA GLU A 24 24.74 2.11 -12.49
C GLU A 24 25.67 0.89 -12.59
N LEU A 25 25.34 -0.20 -11.88
CA LEU A 25 26.10 -1.45 -11.94
C LEU A 25 26.11 -2.04 -13.36
N ILE A 26 24.95 -2.16 -13.99
CA ILE A 26 24.82 -2.69 -15.36
C ILE A 26 25.68 -1.88 -16.32
N PHE A 27 25.55 -0.54 -16.26
CA PHE A 27 26.34 0.33 -17.10
C PHE A 27 27.85 0.13 -16.90
N ARG A 28 28.33 0.15 -15.64
CA ARG A 28 29.76 -0.01 -15.33
C ARG A 28 30.32 -1.35 -15.76
N LEU A 29 29.56 -2.43 -15.60
CA LEU A 29 29.97 -3.77 -16.06
C LEU A 29 30.12 -3.80 -17.58
N VAL A 30 29.17 -3.24 -18.34
CA VAL A 30 29.26 -3.15 -19.80
C VAL A 30 30.43 -2.25 -20.21
N TYR A 31 30.59 -1.09 -19.57
CA TYR A 31 31.68 -0.18 -19.84
C TYR A 31 33.05 -0.82 -19.62
N GLN A 32 33.24 -1.53 -18.51
CA GLN A 32 34.48 -2.28 -18.23
C GLN A 32 34.71 -3.43 -19.24
N GLN A 33 33.67 -4.18 -19.57
CA GLN A 33 33.75 -5.28 -20.52
C GLN A 33 34.13 -4.81 -21.93
N THR A 34 33.77 -3.63 -22.33
CA THR A 34 34.14 -3.03 -23.63
C THR A 34 35.58 -2.52 -23.66
N GLY A 35 36.26 -2.44 -22.50
CA GLY A 35 37.61 -1.88 -22.37
C GLY A 35 37.66 -0.36 -22.66
N CYS A 36 36.55 0.31 -22.62
CA CYS A 36 36.47 1.76 -22.85
C CYS A 36 37.16 2.52 -21.70
N LYS A 37 37.93 3.55 -22.03
CA LYS A 37 38.68 4.39 -21.07
C LYS A 37 38.32 5.86 -21.16
N LYS A 38 37.29 6.20 -21.94
CA LYS A 38 36.85 7.60 -22.09
C LYS A 38 36.13 8.05 -20.83
N LEU A 39 36.25 9.32 -20.48
CA LEU A 39 35.39 9.92 -19.45
C LEU A 39 33.95 9.89 -19.92
N PHE A 40 33.02 9.70 -18.99
CA PHE A 40 31.59 9.70 -19.27
C PHE A 40 30.80 10.46 -18.20
N SER A 41 29.65 10.95 -18.60
CA SER A 41 28.68 11.60 -17.72
C SER A 41 27.41 10.75 -17.64
N ARG A 42 26.69 10.87 -16.54
CA ARG A 42 25.46 10.12 -16.31
C ARG A 42 24.26 11.00 -16.59
N LEU A 43 23.33 10.46 -17.37
CA LEU A 43 21.99 10.98 -17.53
C LEU A 43 21.08 10.31 -16.51
N TRP A 44 20.47 11.10 -15.64
CA TRP A 44 19.59 10.63 -14.57
C TRP A 44 18.17 11.08 -14.86
N LEU A 45 17.24 10.15 -15.11
CA LEU A 45 15.88 10.45 -15.50
C LEU A 45 14.90 9.72 -14.59
N SER A 46 13.95 10.45 -14.03
CA SER A 46 12.81 9.90 -13.27
C SER A 46 11.54 9.75 -14.11
N SER A 47 11.47 10.46 -15.26
CA SER A 47 10.34 10.43 -16.18
C SER A 47 10.83 10.39 -17.64
N MET A 48 10.01 9.83 -18.53
CA MET A 48 10.26 9.78 -19.99
C MET A 48 9.55 10.94 -20.73
N GLU A 49 9.03 11.93 -20.02
CA GLU A 49 8.49 13.13 -20.65
C GLU A 49 9.61 13.96 -21.33
N ASP A 50 9.26 14.63 -22.43
CA ASP A 50 10.23 15.38 -23.22
C ASP A 50 10.88 16.53 -22.41
N SER A 51 10.15 17.14 -21.48
CA SER A 51 10.65 18.14 -20.53
C SER A 51 11.73 17.55 -19.61
N ALA A 52 11.47 16.43 -18.97
CA ALA A 52 12.39 15.75 -18.08
C ALA A 52 13.65 15.26 -18.81
N ILE A 53 13.50 14.78 -20.05
CA ILE A 53 14.65 14.38 -20.88
C ILE A 53 15.54 15.58 -21.19
N ARG A 54 14.98 16.72 -21.61
CA ARG A 54 15.75 17.93 -21.92
C ARG A 54 16.49 18.47 -20.69
N GLU A 55 15.82 18.49 -19.56
CA GLU A 55 16.41 18.89 -18.28
C GLU A 55 17.52 17.95 -17.85
N GLY A 56 17.33 16.64 -17.96
CA GLY A 56 18.35 15.63 -17.66
C GLY A 56 19.61 15.83 -18.51
N PHE A 57 19.47 16.14 -19.80
CA PHE A 57 20.62 16.46 -20.65
C PHE A 57 21.31 17.77 -20.28
N ALA A 58 20.56 18.75 -19.77
CA ALA A 58 21.14 20.01 -19.29
C ALA A 58 21.91 19.82 -17.95
N ASN A 59 21.55 18.82 -17.16
CA ASN A 59 22.08 18.56 -15.81
C ASN A 59 22.93 17.28 -15.73
N LEU A 60 23.66 16.95 -16.79
CA LEU A 60 24.57 15.79 -16.80
C LEU A 60 25.62 15.88 -15.69
N LYS A 61 25.78 14.81 -14.94
CA LYS A 61 26.75 14.73 -13.84
C LYS A 61 27.95 13.84 -14.20
N PRO A 62 29.15 14.17 -13.73
CA PRO A 62 30.32 13.34 -13.98
C PRO A 62 30.17 11.98 -13.28
N SER A 63 30.73 10.94 -13.92
CA SER A 63 30.64 9.55 -13.44
C SER A 63 31.15 9.36 -12.02
N THR A 64 32.10 10.18 -11.57
CA THR A 64 32.72 10.09 -10.25
C THR A 64 31.74 10.34 -9.11
N GLU A 65 30.65 11.07 -9.33
CA GLU A 65 29.60 11.27 -8.33
C GLU A 65 28.85 9.96 -8.00
N TYR A 66 28.87 8.97 -8.90
CA TYR A 66 28.17 7.70 -8.76
C TYR A 66 29.09 6.53 -8.35
N ASP A 67 30.36 6.79 -8.03
CA ASP A 67 31.31 5.72 -7.66
C ASP A 67 30.88 4.99 -6.38
N ALA A 68 30.40 5.72 -5.37
CA ALA A 68 29.88 5.12 -4.14
C ALA A 68 28.65 4.23 -4.41
N LEU A 69 27.76 4.66 -5.29
CA LEU A 69 26.55 3.92 -5.70
C LEU A 69 26.96 2.61 -6.42
N TYR A 70 27.90 2.69 -7.35
CA TYR A 70 28.46 1.54 -8.02
C TYR A 70 29.09 0.54 -7.05
N GLN A 71 29.92 1.00 -6.10
CA GLN A 71 30.55 0.11 -5.11
C GLN A 71 29.51 -0.56 -4.21
N ALA A 72 28.47 0.16 -3.80
CA ALA A 72 27.38 -0.43 -3.02
C ALA A 72 26.64 -1.53 -3.80
N ALA A 73 26.35 -1.31 -5.09
CA ALA A 73 25.72 -2.30 -5.97
C ALA A 73 26.61 -3.54 -6.14
N LEU A 74 27.90 -3.34 -6.42
CA LEU A 74 28.87 -4.41 -6.61
C LEU A 74 29.06 -5.25 -5.34
N CYS A 75 29.12 -4.62 -4.17
CA CYS A 75 29.22 -5.33 -2.89
C CYS A 75 27.97 -6.21 -2.65
N ARG A 76 26.78 -5.67 -2.96
CA ARG A 76 25.52 -6.43 -2.85
C ARG A 76 25.50 -7.62 -3.78
N GLU A 77 25.82 -7.43 -5.07
CA GLU A 77 25.87 -8.51 -6.06
C GLU A 77 26.80 -9.64 -5.61
N ARG A 78 28.01 -9.29 -5.19
CA ARG A 78 29.00 -10.26 -4.72
C ARG A 78 28.53 -11.01 -3.47
N ALA A 79 27.95 -10.32 -2.50
CA ALA A 79 27.42 -10.95 -1.28
C ALA A 79 26.28 -11.92 -1.62
N ASP A 80 25.34 -11.50 -2.45
CA ASP A 80 24.23 -12.35 -2.90
C ASP A 80 24.73 -13.59 -3.65
N TRP A 81 25.69 -13.42 -4.55
CA TRP A 81 26.30 -14.52 -5.27
C TRP A 81 27.05 -15.50 -4.35
N MET A 82 27.88 -14.99 -3.45
CA MET A 82 28.65 -15.82 -2.50
C MET A 82 27.73 -16.64 -1.59
N VAL A 83 26.72 -16.03 -1.01
CA VAL A 83 25.76 -16.73 -0.15
C VAL A 83 24.94 -17.71 -0.98
N GLY A 84 24.39 -17.25 -2.09
CA GLY A 84 23.52 -18.05 -2.94
C GLY A 84 24.20 -19.32 -3.45
N ILE A 85 25.39 -19.20 -4.05
CA ILE A 85 26.06 -20.35 -4.64
C ILE A 85 26.61 -21.34 -3.59
N ASN A 86 27.26 -20.83 -2.54
CA ASN A 86 27.86 -21.71 -1.53
C ASN A 86 26.81 -22.44 -0.72
N CYS A 87 25.76 -21.74 -0.24
CA CYS A 87 24.69 -22.38 0.51
C CYS A 87 23.85 -23.32 -0.36
N SER A 88 23.53 -22.96 -1.60
CA SER A 88 22.81 -23.86 -2.51
C SER A 88 23.59 -25.16 -2.78
N ARG A 89 24.88 -25.07 -3.03
CA ARG A 89 25.74 -26.26 -3.21
C ARG A 89 25.82 -27.08 -1.94
N LEU A 90 26.05 -26.44 -0.78
CA LEU A 90 26.13 -27.13 0.50
C LEU A 90 24.86 -27.93 0.79
N PHE A 91 23.71 -27.28 0.74
CA PHE A 91 22.43 -27.95 1.03
C PHE A 91 22.08 -28.99 -0.04
N SER A 92 22.37 -28.72 -1.30
CA SER A 92 22.17 -29.75 -2.36
C SER A 92 23.00 -31.01 -2.13
N CYS A 93 24.25 -30.85 -1.69
CA CYS A 93 25.11 -32.01 -1.35
C CYS A 93 24.60 -32.73 -0.08
N LEU A 94 24.21 -32.00 0.95
CA LEU A 94 23.73 -32.58 2.21
C LEU A 94 22.43 -33.38 2.04
N TYR A 95 21.53 -32.91 1.19
CA TYR A 95 20.22 -33.52 1.01
C TYR A 95 20.09 -34.37 -0.28
N GLY A 96 21.14 -34.46 -1.09
CA GLY A 96 21.14 -35.28 -2.30
C GLY A 96 20.18 -34.82 -3.40
N GLN A 97 19.73 -33.59 -3.38
CA GLN A 97 18.81 -33.02 -4.38
C GLN A 97 19.09 -31.52 -4.60
N PRO A 98 18.78 -30.97 -5.78
CA PRO A 98 18.98 -29.55 -6.05
C PRO A 98 18.14 -28.68 -5.08
N LEU A 99 18.80 -27.88 -4.25
CA LEU A 99 18.18 -26.93 -3.33
C LEU A 99 18.75 -25.53 -3.60
N ALA A 100 17.84 -24.59 -3.87
CA ALA A 100 18.21 -23.20 -4.06
C ALA A 100 18.11 -22.43 -2.74
N VAL A 101 19.18 -21.70 -2.41
CA VAL A 101 19.23 -20.79 -1.26
C VAL A 101 19.45 -19.36 -1.76
N GLY A 102 18.70 -18.44 -1.23
CA GLY A 102 18.83 -17.02 -1.59
C GLY A 102 18.46 -16.10 -0.43
N ARG A 103 19.04 -14.92 -0.45
CA ARG A 103 18.89 -13.91 0.62
C ARG A 103 17.44 -13.51 0.90
N VAL A 104 16.59 -13.48 -0.11
CA VAL A 104 15.17 -13.12 0.02
C VAL A 104 14.30 -14.38 0.04
N MET A 105 14.50 -15.27 -0.93
CA MET A 105 13.67 -16.45 -1.13
C MET A 105 13.66 -17.38 0.10
N THR A 106 14.78 -17.63 0.73
CA THR A 106 14.87 -18.57 1.86
C THR A 106 14.18 -18.04 3.13
N PRO A 107 14.38 -16.79 3.56
CA PRO A 107 13.62 -16.24 4.68
C PRO A 107 12.11 -16.17 4.41
N VAL A 108 11.68 -15.83 3.19
CA VAL A 108 10.26 -15.82 2.82
C VAL A 108 9.66 -17.22 2.95
N LEU A 109 10.34 -18.22 2.42
CA LEU A 109 9.92 -19.62 2.53
C LEU A 109 9.83 -20.04 4.01
N ALA A 110 10.84 -19.73 4.82
CA ALA A 110 10.84 -20.06 6.25
C ALA A 110 9.65 -19.41 6.98
N MET A 111 9.37 -18.14 6.73
CA MET A 111 8.21 -17.45 7.32
C MET A 111 6.89 -18.09 6.88
N THR A 112 6.78 -18.50 5.61
CA THR A 112 5.59 -19.18 5.10
C THR A 112 5.40 -20.53 5.78
N VAL A 113 6.45 -21.33 5.90
CA VAL A 113 6.38 -22.64 6.59
C VAL A 113 5.97 -22.49 8.06
N VAL A 114 6.54 -21.51 8.78
CA VAL A 114 6.17 -21.24 10.18
C VAL A 114 4.69 -20.82 10.29
N ARG A 115 4.20 -20.00 9.36
CA ARG A 115 2.80 -19.57 9.32
C ARG A 115 1.87 -20.76 9.04
N GLU A 116 2.17 -21.61 8.06
CA GLU A 116 1.38 -22.78 7.71
C GLU A 116 1.35 -23.79 8.86
N ALA A 117 2.49 -24.00 9.54
CA ALA A 117 2.54 -24.84 10.74
C ALA A 117 1.64 -24.29 11.87
N ALA A 118 1.63 -22.96 12.08
CA ALA A 118 0.76 -22.33 13.07
C ALA A 118 -0.73 -22.47 12.71
N ILE A 119 -1.08 -22.42 11.42
CA ILE A 119 -2.44 -22.63 10.93
C ILE A 119 -2.84 -24.10 11.12
N ALA A 120 -1.98 -25.04 10.75
CA ALA A 120 -2.23 -26.47 10.86
C ALA A 120 -2.36 -26.94 12.33
N ALA A 121 -1.61 -26.32 13.24
CA ALA A 121 -1.65 -26.61 14.67
C ALA A 121 -2.78 -25.88 15.41
N PHE A 122 -3.52 -25.00 14.73
CA PHE A 122 -4.55 -24.20 15.38
C PHE A 122 -5.79 -25.05 15.71
N VAL A 123 -6.21 -24.98 16.96
CA VAL A 123 -7.44 -25.62 17.44
C VAL A 123 -8.49 -24.52 17.68
N PRO A 124 -9.58 -24.49 16.89
CA PRO A 124 -10.67 -23.55 17.10
C PRO A 124 -11.30 -23.71 18.50
N GLN A 125 -11.39 -22.61 19.23
CA GLN A 125 -12.07 -22.56 20.52
C GLN A 125 -13.43 -21.91 20.33
N LYS A 126 -14.46 -22.51 20.88
CA LYS A 126 -15.80 -21.92 20.94
C LYS A 126 -15.84 -20.80 21.96
N PHE A 127 -16.63 -19.80 21.67
CA PHE A 127 -17.00 -18.77 22.63
C PHE A 127 -18.43 -18.31 22.36
N TYR A 128 -19.02 -17.70 23.35
CA TYR A 128 -20.39 -17.20 23.32
C TYR A 128 -20.37 -15.71 23.63
N THR A 129 -21.29 -14.96 23.02
CA THR A 129 -21.57 -13.54 23.34
C THR A 129 -23.08 -13.36 23.44
N VAL A 130 -23.50 -12.59 24.40
CA VAL A 130 -24.90 -12.15 24.50
C VAL A 130 -25.00 -10.79 23.79
N GLU A 131 -25.93 -10.66 22.87
CA GLU A 131 -26.24 -9.42 22.17
C GLU A 131 -27.58 -8.88 22.64
N LEU A 132 -27.60 -7.60 23.00
CA LEU A 132 -28.79 -6.86 23.42
C LEU A 132 -29.15 -5.87 22.32
N GLU A 133 -30.36 -5.96 21.81
CA GLU A 133 -30.94 -4.95 20.94
C GLU A 133 -31.67 -3.93 21.83
N LEU A 134 -31.23 -2.69 21.80
CA LEU A 134 -31.75 -1.62 22.63
C LEU A 134 -32.81 -0.80 21.87
N THR A 135 -33.77 -0.23 22.59
CA THR A 135 -34.78 0.65 21.99
C THR A 135 -34.20 1.90 21.32
N SER A 136 -32.95 2.23 21.64
CA SER A 136 -32.17 3.26 20.95
C SER A 136 -31.76 2.87 19.51
N GLY A 137 -32.07 1.64 19.06
CA GLY A 137 -31.71 1.14 17.71
C GLY A 137 -30.25 0.68 17.59
N CYS A 138 -29.56 0.43 18.69
CA CYS A 138 -28.21 -0.13 18.66
C CYS A 138 -28.14 -1.53 19.28
N THR A 139 -27.16 -2.31 18.85
CA THR A 139 -26.86 -3.63 19.41
C THR A 139 -25.62 -3.54 20.27
N ALA A 140 -25.74 -3.91 21.56
CA ALA A 140 -24.64 -3.98 22.50
C ALA A 140 -24.26 -5.45 22.74
N SER A 141 -22.98 -5.76 22.76
CA SER A 141 -22.48 -7.12 22.93
C SER A 141 -21.69 -7.27 24.25
N SER A 142 -21.88 -8.40 24.92
CA SER A 142 -21.07 -8.79 26.09
C SER A 142 -19.62 -9.09 25.69
N ARG A 143 -18.75 -9.25 26.69
CA ARG A 143 -17.46 -9.90 26.51
C ARG A 143 -17.65 -11.36 26.02
N ARG A 144 -16.59 -11.94 25.48
CA ARG A 144 -16.57 -13.37 25.11
C ARG A 144 -16.61 -14.25 26.34
N ILE A 145 -17.51 -15.22 26.35
CA ILE A 145 -17.72 -16.18 27.42
C ILE A 145 -17.35 -17.57 26.88
N SER A 146 -16.48 -18.30 27.57
CA SER A 146 -16.02 -19.62 27.13
C SER A 146 -17.03 -20.72 27.42
N GLU A 147 -17.75 -20.60 28.54
CA GLU A 147 -18.69 -21.60 29.03
C GLU A 147 -20.12 -21.31 28.56
N LYS A 148 -20.74 -22.29 27.92
CA LYS A 148 -22.10 -22.16 27.39
C LYS A 148 -23.14 -21.88 28.47
N ASP A 149 -23.08 -22.61 29.56
CA ASP A 149 -24.03 -22.49 30.66
C ASP A 149 -23.98 -21.10 31.32
N ALA A 150 -22.76 -20.51 31.43
CA ALA A 150 -22.61 -19.14 31.93
C ALA A 150 -23.23 -18.09 31.00
N ALA A 151 -23.09 -18.31 29.69
CA ALA A 151 -23.68 -17.40 28.69
C ALA A 151 -25.21 -17.55 28.62
N GLU A 152 -25.76 -18.77 28.76
CA GLU A 152 -27.21 -19.03 28.82
C GLU A 152 -27.82 -18.45 30.09
N ASN A 153 -27.13 -18.54 31.24
CA ASN A 153 -27.57 -17.90 32.49
C ASN A 153 -27.62 -16.38 32.37
N LEU A 154 -26.56 -15.75 31.83
CA LEU A 154 -26.54 -14.31 31.57
C LEU A 154 -27.69 -13.88 30.65
N LEU A 155 -27.92 -14.62 29.56
CA LEU A 155 -29.03 -14.37 28.65
C LEU A 155 -30.38 -14.42 29.38
N ALA A 156 -30.57 -15.44 30.23
CA ALA A 156 -31.82 -15.59 30.99
C ALA A 156 -32.06 -14.44 31.98
N GLU A 157 -31.00 -13.95 32.61
CA GLU A 157 -31.06 -12.80 33.52
C GLU A 157 -31.35 -11.51 32.76
N CYS A 158 -30.68 -11.24 31.65
CA CYS A 158 -30.95 -10.09 30.79
C CYS A 158 -32.40 -10.07 30.27
N ARG A 159 -32.96 -11.26 29.95
CA ARG A 159 -34.35 -11.37 29.52
C ARG A 159 -35.37 -11.15 30.64
N LYS A 160 -34.98 -11.29 31.90
CA LYS A 160 -35.85 -10.99 33.06
C LYS A 160 -35.83 -9.50 33.37
N GLU A 161 -34.65 -8.87 33.31
CA GLU A 161 -34.50 -7.46 33.63
C GLU A 161 -35.12 -6.55 32.57
N MET A 162 -34.93 -6.88 31.27
CA MET A 162 -35.42 -6.12 30.11
C MET A 162 -35.08 -4.61 30.12
N ILE A 163 -34.18 -4.21 30.99
CA ILE A 163 -33.66 -2.85 31.14
C ILE A 163 -32.14 -2.92 31.21
N SER A 164 -31.49 -2.02 30.55
CA SER A 164 -30.04 -1.80 30.69
C SER A 164 -29.76 -0.37 31.10
N THR A 165 -28.76 -0.19 31.94
CA THR A 165 -28.33 1.12 32.42
C THR A 165 -27.14 1.58 31.64
N ILE A 166 -27.24 2.66 30.88
CA ILE A 166 -26.14 3.27 30.15
C ILE A 166 -25.22 3.94 31.17
N GLN A 167 -24.05 3.34 31.37
CA GLN A 167 -23.06 3.82 32.32
C GLN A 167 -22.13 4.87 31.72
N LYS A 168 -21.86 4.76 30.41
CA LYS A 168 -20.93 5.68 29.75
C LYS A 168 -21.19 5.79 28.26
N VAL A 169 -21.18 7.03 27.78
CA VAL A 169 -21.17 7.34 26.34
C VAL A 169 -19.91 8.13 26.04
N ALA A 170 -18.89 7.44 25.50
CA ALA A 170 -17.62 8.06 25.13
C ALA A 170 -17.66 8.42 23.64
N ARG A 171 -17.57 9.70 23.32
CA ARG A 171 -17.47 10.22 21.96
C ARG A 171 -16.06 10.72 21.73
N LYS A 172 -15.43 10.23 20.67
CA LYS A 172 -14.08 10.63 20.31
C LYS A 172 -14.01 10.93 18.82
N GLU A 173 -13.65 12.15 18.52
CA GLU A 173 -13.33 12.51 17.14
C GLU A 173 -12.02 11.83 16.74
N LYS A 174 -12.02 11.15 15.60
CA LYS A 174 -10.87 10.52 14.98
C LYS A 174 -10.63 11.09 13.60
N SER A 175 -9.35 11.21 13.26
CA SER A 175 -8.90 11.68 11.97
C SER A 175 -7.96 10.65 11.38
N GLU A 176 -8.27 10.18 10.17
CA GLU A 176 -7.39 9.30 9.37
C GLU A 176 -6.77 10.15 8.26
N ASN A 177 -5.46 10.30 8.33
CA ASN A 177 -4.73 11.05 7.30
C ASN A 177 -4.86 10.38 5.93
N PRO A 178 -4.80 11.17 4.83
CA PRO A 178 -4.70 10.61 3.48
C PRO A 178 -3.51 9.66 3.36
N PRO A 179 -3.60 8.61 2.54
CA PRO A 179 -2.45 7.78 2.23
C PRO A 179 -1.37 8.60 1.51
N LEU A 180 -0.11 8.20 1.62
CA LEU A 180 0.97 8.78 0.81
C LEU A 180 0.87 8.32 -0.64
N LEU A 181 1.63 8.92 -1.53
CA LEU A 181 1.77 8.48 -2.92
C LEU A 181 2.26 7.03 -3.01
N TYR A 182 2.16 6.43 -4.18
CA TYR A 182 2.64 5.07 -4.37
C TYR A 182 4.15 4.98 -4.54
N ASP A 183 4.78 4.07 -3.79
CA ASP A 183 5.96 3.33 -4.21
C ASP A 183 5.53 2.02 -4.92
N LEU A 184 6.46 1.27 -5.47
CA LEU A 184 6.13 0.01 -6.13
C LEU A 184 5.49 -0.99 -5.17
N THR A 185 5.96 -1.08 -3.94
CA THR A 185 5.48 -2.04 -2.95
C THR A 185 4.03 -1.77 -2.56
N THR A 186 3.70 -0.51 -2.26
CA THR A 186 2.32 -0.14 -1.89
C THR A 186 1.35 -0.25 -3.06
N LEU A 187 1.81 0.03 -4.29
CA LEU A 187 1.02 -0.20 -5.49
C LEU A 187 0.73 -1.70 -5.70
N GLN A 188 1.74 -2.56 -5.55
CA GLN A 188 1.56 -4.02 -5.64
C GLN A 188 0.60 -4.56 -4.58
N ARG A 189 0.68 -4.05 -3.35
CA ARG A 189 -0.23 -4.41 -2.26
C ARG A 189 -1.68 -4.07 -2.58
N ASP A 190 -1.94 -2.84 -3.01
CA ASP A 190 -3.29 -2.42 -3.35
C ASP A 190 -3.82 -3.11 -4.61
N ALA A 191 -3.00 -3.32 -5.63
CA ALA A 191 -3.38 -4.09 -6.81
C ALA A 191 -3.70 -5.56 -6.47
N ASN A 192 -2.95 -6.20 -5.56
CA ASN A 192 -3.28 -7.55 -5.09
C ASN A 192 -4.58 -7.57 -4.29
N ARG A 193 -4.74 -6.64 -3.34
CA ARG A 193 -5.91 -6.56 -2.45
C ARG A 193 -7.21 -6.23 -3.20
N LEU A 194 -7.17 -5.32 -4.17
CA LEU A 194 -8.36 -4.79 -4.85
C LEU A 194 -8.66 -5.51 -6.16
N LEU A 195 -7.63 -5.97 -6.87
CA LEU A 195 -7.74 -6.51 -8.23
C LEU A 195 -7.31 -7.99 -8.33
N GLY A 196 -6.69 -8.54 -7.28
CA GLY A 196 -6.16 -9.90 -7.30
C GLY A 196 -4.91 -10.09 -8.17
N TYR A 197 -4.24 -9.00 -8.59
CA TYR A 197 -3.02 -9.09 -9.40
C TYR A 197 -1.83 -9.50 -8.55
N SER A 198 -0.95 -10.35 -9.12
CA SER A 198 0.33 -10.66 -8.48
C SER A 198 1.27 -9.44 -8.53
N ALA A 199 2.29 -9.44 -7.66
CA ALA A 199 3.32 -8.40 -7.65
C ALA A 199 4.02 -8.29 -9.01
N GLN A 200 4.30 -9.42 -9.67
CA GLN A 200 4.92 -9.45 -10.99
C GLN A 200 3.98 -8.90 -12.08
N GLN A 201 2.69 -9.25 -12.06
CA GLN A 201 1.71 -8.70 -13.01
C GLN A 201 1.61 -7.19 -12.86
N THR A 202 1.52 -6.69 -11.63
CA THR A 202 1.46 -5.25 -11.34
C THR A 202 2.71 -4.54 -11.85
N LEU A 203 3.91 -5.09 -11.61
CA LEU A 203 5.16 -4.54 -12.13
C LEU A 203 5.16 -4.50 -13.67
N ASN A 204 4.71 -5.55 -14.34
CA ASN A 204 4.66 -5.59 -15.80
C ASN A 204 3.70 -4.53 -16.36
N TYR A 205 2.53 -4.34 -15.74
CA TYR A 205 1.57 -3.32 -16.15
C TYR A 205 2.09 -1.90 -15.96
N VAL A 206 2.66 -1.60 -14.79
CA VAL A 206 3.17 -0.25 -14.54
C VAL A 206 4.44 0.03 -15.37
N GLN A 207 5.27 -0.98 -15.65
CA GLN A 207 6.40 -0.85 -16.56
C GLN A 207 5.94 -0.50 -17.99
N SER A 208 4.91 -1.18 -18.50
CA SER A 208 4.30 -0.86 -19.79
C SER A 208 3.70 0.55 -19.83
N LEU A 209 3.05 1.00 -18.75
CA LEU A 209 2.53 2.36 -18.62
C LEU A 209 3.67 3.40 -18.65
N TYR A 210 4.78 3.12 -17.98
CA TYR A 210 5.98 3.98 -18.03
C TYR A 210 6.56 4.08 -19.45
N GLU A 211 6.71 2.96 -20.15
CA GLU A 211 7.20 2.92 -21.53
C GLU A 211 6.27 3.67 -22.50
N LYS A 212 4.97 3.70 -22.21
CA LYS A 212 3.96 4.51 -22.91
C LYS A 212 3.93 5.97 -22.46
N LYS A 213 4.80 6.37 -21.55
CA LYS A 213 4.88 7.72 -20.96
C LYS A 213 3.63 8.14 -20.16
N LEU A 214 2.86 7.20 -19.65
CA LEU A 214 1.63 7.47 -18.89
C LEU A 214 1.87 7.57 -17.38
N THR A 215 2.99 7.02 -16.88
CA THR A 215 3.41 7.10 -15.48
C THR A 215 4.89 7.42 -15.37
N THR A 216 5.33 7.87 -14.19
CA THR A 216 6.74 8.00 -13.85
C THR A 216 7.38 6.63 -13.60
N TYR A 217 8.70 6.59 -13.35
CA TYR A 217 9.45 5.35 -13.20
C TYR A 217 8.91 4.47 -12.07
N PRO A 218 8.59 3.19 -12.35
CA PRO A 218 7.85 2.36 -11.42
C PRO A 218 8.69 1.73 -10.30
N ARG A 219 10.01 1.57 -10.49
CA ARG A 219 10.87 0.90 -9.50
C ARG A 219 11.44 1.90 -8.50
N THR A 220 10.55 2.47 -7.71
CA THR A 220 10.88 3.39 -6.63
C THR A 220 10.44 2.84 -5.28
N ASP A 221 11.19 3.15 -4.25
CA ASP A 221 10.85 2.86 -2.85
C ASP A 221 10.37 4.11 -2.10
N SER A 222 10.27 5.24 -2.81
CA SER A 222 9.79 6.50 -2.25
C SER A 222 8.29 6.69 -2.46
N CYS A 223 7.60 7.08 -1.38
CA CYS A 223 6.21 7.56 -1.40
C CYS A 223 6.14 9.10 -1.43
N TYR A 224 7.25 9.78 -1.72
CA TYR A 224 7.39 11.23 -1.65
C TYR A 224 7.90 11.80 -2.97
N ILE A 225 7.72 13.11 -3.10
CA ILE A 225 8.33 13.93 -4.16
C ILE A 225 9.35 14.89 -3.56
N THR A 226 10.13 15.56 -4.39
CA THR A 226 11.03 16.64 -3.99
C THR A 226 10.30 17.98 -3.97
N ASP A 227 10.92 18.98 -3.36
CA ASP A 227 10.38 20.37 -3.37
C ASP A 227 10.27 20.92 -4.81
N ASP A 228 11.19 20.51 -5.69
CA ASP A 228 11.22 20.94 -7.09
C ASP A 228 10.02 20.38 -7.89
N ASP A 229 9.45 19.26 -7.47
CA ASP A 229 8.30 18.61 -8.09
C ASP A 229 6.94 19.09 -7.52
N GLU A 230 6.93 19.92 -6.47
CA GLU A 230 5.70 20.31 -5.76
C GLU A 230 4.73 21.08 -6.66
N GLU A 231 5.23 22.04 -7.42
CA GLU A 231 4.42 22.85 -8.35
C GLU A 231 3.87 21.99 -9.51
N MET A 232 4.68 21.05 -9.99
CA MET A 232 4.26 20.07 -11.01
C MET A 232 3.12 19.21 -10.48
N LEU A 233 3.22 18.68 -9.26
CA LEU A 233 2.17 17.85 -8.66
C LEU A 233 0.88 18.66 -8.43
N ALA A 234 0.97 19.91 -7.97
CA ALA A 234 -0.17 20.76 -7.76
C ALA A 234 -0.93 21.00 -9.08
N GLY A 235 -0.23 21.38 -10.15
CA GLY A 235 -0.86 21.55 -11.46
C GLY A 235 -1.44 20.25 -12.03
N LEU A 236 -0.73 19.14 -11.85
CA LEU A 236 -1.23 17.83 -12.29
C LEU A 236 -2.52 17.42 -11.56
N THR A 237 -2.61 17.68 -10.26
CA THR A 237 -3.84 17.34 -9.50
C THR A 237 -5.05 18.15 -9.95
N ASP A 238 -4.87 19.42 -10.26
CA ASP A 238 -5.94 20.26 -10.81
C ASP A 238 -6.41 19.74 -12.17
N GLU A 239 -5.47 19.40 -13.07
CA GLU A 239 -5.76 18.82 -14.38
C GLU A 239 -6.47 17.44 -14.27
N LEU A 240 -6.09 16.60 -13.29
CA LEU A 240 -6.72 15.31 -13.03
C LEU A 240 -8.16 15.45 -12.49
N GLU A 241 -8.40 16.43 -11.64
CA GLU A 241 -9.75 16.74 -11.12
C GLU A 241 -10.69 17.15 -12.26
N GLU A 242 -10.22 18.02 -13.14
CA GLU A 242 -10.97 18.43 -14.35
C GLU A 242 -11.22 17.24 -15.27
N PHE A 243 -10.19 16.45 -15.56
CA PHE A 243 -10.29 15.26 -16.42
C PHE A 243 -11.30 14.23 -15.93
N LEU A 244 -11.37 14.02 -14.61
CA LEU A 244 -12.31 13.07 -13.98
C LEU A 244 -13.68 13.68 -13.68
N GLY A 245 -13.89 14.98 -13.91
CA GLY A 245 -15.11 15.68 -13.54
C GLY A 245 -15.38 15.61 -12.03
N ILE A 246 -14.34 15.66 -11.22
CA ILE A 246 -14.44 15.71 -9.77
C ILE A 246 -14.69 17.16 -9.41
N ALA A 247 -15.89 17.48 -8.91
CA ALA A 247 -16.24 18.85 -8.53
C ALA A 247 -15.33 19.35 -7.39
N ALA A 248 -14.97 20.62 -7.45
CA ALA A 248 -14.14 21.30 -6.47
C ALA A 248 -14.66 21.23 -5.00
N ASP A 249 -15.90 20.83 -4.78
CA ASP A 249 -16.49 20.62 -3.45
C ASP A 249 -15.86 19.46 -2.66
N THR A 250 -15.23 18.51 -3.36
CA THR A 250 -14.38 17.50 -2.68
C THR A 250 -13.02 18.10 -2.32
N ALA A 251 -12.72 19.26 -2.80
CA ALA A 251 -11.44 19.93 -2.87
C ALA A 251 -11.34 21.21 -2.02
N ASP A 252 -12.05 21.34 -0.91
CA ASP A 252 -11.73 22.38 0.05
C ASP A 252 -10.43 22.01 0.78
N PHE A 253 -9.28 22.26 0.14
CA PHE A 253 -7.98 21.88 0.64
C PHE A 253 -7.37 23.00 1.48
N ALA A 254 -6.84 22.63 2.65
CA ALA A 254 -5.91 23.49 3.34
C ALA A 254 -4.62 23.59 2.51
N VAL A 255 -4.30 24.78 2.05
CA VAL A 255 -3.08 25.07 1.28
C VAL A 255 -1.85 24.95 2.19
N PRO A 256 -0.74 24.37 1.69
CA PRO A 256 -0.57 23.68 0.42
C PRO A 256 -0.98 22.21 0.49
N ARG A 257 -1.82 21.78 -0.46
CA ARG A 257 -2.33 20.41 -0.63
C ARG A 257 -1.21 19.36 -0.65
N THR A 258 -0.09 19.72 -1.25
CA THR A 258 1.04 18.85 -1.58
C THR A 258 2.02 18.65 -0.44
N ARG A 259 2.01 19.50 0.59
CA ARG A 259 3.07 19.52 1.64
C ARG A 259 3.34 18.18 2.33
N ARG A 260 2.32 17.33 2.47
CA ARG A 260 2.50 15.99 3.05
C ARG A 260 3.26 15.03 2.15
N THR A 261 3.22 15.25 0.85
CA THR A 261 3.87 14.41 -0.16
C THR A 261 5.30 14.85 -0.45
N VAL A 262 5.70 16.05 0.01
CA VAL A 262 7.04 16.59 -0.19
C VAL A 262 7.95 16.18 0.95
N ASN A 263 9.01 15.45 0.64
CA ASN A 263 10.08 15.13 1.59
C ASN A 263 11.34 14.70 0.84
N ARG A 264 12.25 15.64 0.58
CA ARG A 264 13.49 15.42 -0.15
C ARG A 264 14.38 14.34 0.46
N ASP A 265 14.45 14.26 1.79
CA ASP A 265 15.32 13.29 2.48
C ASP A 265 14.83 11.84 2.33
N LYS A 266 13.59 11.66 1.93
CA LYS A 266 12.96 10.34 1.68
C LYS A 266 12.83 10.00 0.20
N VAL A 267 13.31 10.85 -0.68
CA VAL A 267 13.46 10.55 -2.11
C VAL A 267 14.90 10.12 -2.33
N THR A 268 15.11 8.84 -2.64
CA THR A 268 16.43 8.27 -2.89
C THR A 268 16.86 8.49 -4.34
N ASP A 269 16.58 7.51 -5.19
CA ASP A 269 16.94 7.54 -6.62
C ASP A 269 15.80 8.15 -7.46
N HIS A 270 14.55 7.85 -7.09
CA HIS A 270 13.35 8.29 -7.79
C HIS A 270 12.28 8.76 -6.81
N HIS A 271 11.46 9.73 -7.22
CA HIS A 271 10.25 10.10 -6.51
C HIS A 271 9.15 9.04 -6.64
N ALA A 272 8.04 9.23 -5.96
CA ALA A 272 6.86 8.36 -5.99
C ALA A 272 6.31 8.15 -7.43
N ILE A 273 5.57 7.07 -7.61
CA ILE A 273 4.87 6.76 -8.87
C ILE A 273 3.70 7.72 -9.03
N LEU A 274 3.73 8.49 -10.11
CA LEU A 274 2.71 9.47 -10.49
C LEU A 274 2.20 9.23 -11.91
N PRO A 275 0.97 9.62 -12.24
CA PRO A 275 0.57 9.75 -13.62
C PRO A 275 1.31 10.94 -14.25
N THR A 276 1.50 10.94 -15.56
CA THR A 276 2.11 12.05 -16.29
C THR A 276 1.04 12.89 -16.98
N ARG A 277 1.38 14.10 -17.45
CA ARG A 277 0.47 14.92 -18.25
C ARG A 277 0.11 14.27 -19.59
N SER A 278 1.00 13.46 -20.14
CA SER A 278 0.72 12.71 -21.38
C SER A 278 -0.47 11.77 -21.26
N MET A 279 -0.77 11.30 -20.03
CA MET A 279 -1.94 10.47 -19.74
C MET A 279 -3.27 11.18 -20.01
N LEU A 280 -3.34 12.50 -19.80
CA LEU A 280 -4.55 13.30 -20.03
C LEU A 280 -4.98 13.34 -21.49
N GLN A 281 -4.06 13.09 -22.41
CA GLN A 281 -4.27 13.09 -23.85
C GLN A 281 -4.39 11.66 -24.43
N ALA A 282 -4.19 10.63 -23.59
CA ALA A 282 -4.21 9.24 -24.03
C ALA A 282 -5.63 8.69 -24.07
N ASP A 283 -5.88 7.82 -25.05
CA ASP A 283 -7.09 7.01 -25.08
C ASP A 283 -6.98 5.87 -24.06
N LEU A 284 -7.55 6.10 -22.87
CA LEU A 284 -7.52 5.13 -21.78
C LEU A 284 -8.33 3.86 -22.06
N ASP A 285 -9.34 3.96 -22.93
CA ASP A 285 -10.16 2.80 -23.30
C ASP A 285 -9.44 1.86 -24.25
N ALA A 286 -8.47 2.34 -24.98
CA ALA A 286 -7.59 1.51 -25.82
C ALA A 286 -6.56 0.72 -25.01
N LEU A 287 -6.34 1.02 -23.71
CA LEU A 287 -5.41 0.29 -22.87
C LEU A 287 -5.95 -1.11 -22.52
N PRO A 288 -5.08 -2.12 -22.42
CA PRO A 288 -5.43 -3.41 -21.81
C PRO A 288 -6.02 -3.22 -20.42
N THR A 289 -7.03 -4.01 -20.07
CA THR A 289 -7.76 -3.88 -18.80
C THR A 289 -6.83 -3.83 -17.56
N GLY A 290 -5.77 -4.65 -17.53
CA GLY A 290 -4.82 -4.67 -16.43
C GLY A 290 -4.06 -3.35 -16.28
N GLU A 291 -3.58 -2.79 -17.38
CA GLU A 291 -2.87 -1.51 -17.39
C GLU A 291 -3.83 -0.38 -16.99
N ARG A 292 -5.03 -0.35 -17.57
CA ARG A 292 -6.06 0.65 -17.23
C ARG A 292 -6.41 0.65 -15.75
N ASN A 293 -6.60 -0.54 -15.16
CA ASN A 293 -6.91 -0.66 -13.73
C ASN A 293 -5.75 -0.19 -12.84
N VAL A 294 -4.51 -0.54 -13.17
CA VAL A 294 -3.33 -0.07 -12.42
C VAL A 294 -3.18 1.44 -12.55
N LEU A 295 -3.40 2.01 -13.74
CA LEU A 295 -3.38 3.46 -13.94
C LEU A 295 -4.46 4.17 -13.12
N LYS A 296 -5.68 3.62 -13.04
CA LYS A 296 -6.75 4.14 -12.17
C LYS A 296 -6.34 4.14 -10.70
N LEU A 297 -5.67 3.10 -10.21
CA LEU A 297 -5.15 3.08 -8.84
C LEU A 297 -4.15 4.21 -8.61
N ILE A 298 -3.23 4.44 -9.56
CA ILE A 298 -2.21 5.50 -9.46
C ILE A 298 -2.87 6.88 -9.44
N ILE A 299 -3.84 7.14 -10.34
CA ILE A 299 -4.59 8.40 -10.39
C ILE A 299 -5.35 8.63 -9.07
N ALA A 300 -6.10 7.63 -8.63
CA ALA A 300 -6.84 7.71 -7.37
C ALA A 300 -5.92 8.03 -6.19
N ARG A 301 -4.79 7.34 -6.09
CA ARG A 301 -3.83 7.53 -5.01
C ARG A 301 -3.22 8.93 -5.04
N THR A 302 -2.91 9.45 -6.21
CA THR A 302 -2.36 10.80 -6.37
C THR A 302 -3.33 11.85 -5.83
N LEU A 303 -4.61 11.77 -6.21
CA LEU A 303 -5.65 12.67 -5.72
C LEU A 303 -5.92 12.48 -4.23
N MET A 304 -5.97 11.22 -3.75
CA MET A 304 -6.17 10.93 -2.33
C MET A 304 -5.05 11.52 -1.47
N ALA A 305 -3.80 11.43 -1.92
CA ALA A 305 -2.62 11.87 -1.17
C ALA A 305 -2.63 13.38 -0.87
N VAL A 306 -3.25 14.17 -1.73
CA VAL A 306 -3.40 15.61 -1.60
C VAL A 306 -4.75 16.03 -1.02
N SER A 307 -5.63 15.10 -0.69
CA SER A 307 -6.97 15.37 -0.14
C SER A 307 -6.94 15.62 1.36
N LYS A 308 -8.06 16.12 1.91
CA LYS A 308 -8.27 16.30 3.35
C LYS A 308 -8.29 14.95 4.09
N PRO A 309 -7.98 14.96 5.38
CA PRO A 309 -8.17 13.80 6.24
C PRO A 309 -9.63 13.35 6.27
N TYR A 310 -9.85 12.06 6.42
CA TYR A 310 -11.16 11.50 6.73
C TYR A 310 -11.42 11.66 8.23
N ARG A 311 -12.49 12.39 8.61
CA ARG A 311 -12.83 12.67 10.01
C ARG A 311 -14.15 12.02 10.36
N TYR A 312 -14.19 11.38 11.52
CA TYR A 312 -15.40 10.75 12.02
C TYR A 312 -15.46 10.79 13.54
N LEU A 313 -16.67 10.77 14.06
CA LEU A 313 -16.97 10.62 15.46
C LEU A 313 -17.15 9.12 15.77
N GLU A 314 -16.27 8.57 16.59
CA GLU A 314 -16.43 7.23 17.14
C GLU A 314 -17.17 7.34 18.46
N THR A 315 -18.34 6.71 18.54
CA THR A 315 -19.12 6.63 19.78
C THR A 315 -18.98 5.21 20.33
N MET A 316 -18.55 5.11 21.58
CA MET A 316 -18.53 3.87 22.34
C MET A 316 -19.53 3.98 23.48
N LEU A 317 -20.53 3.13 23.45
CA LEU A 317 -21.53 2.98 24.48
C LEU A 317 -21.10 1.84 25.39
N THR A 318 -21.13 2.06 26.71
CA THR A 318 -21.03 1.01 27.72
C THR A 318 -22.33 1.02 28.52
N THR A 319 -23.01 -0.13 28.56
CA THR A 319 -24.25 -0.31 29.29
C THR A 319 -24.14 -1.55 30.18
N GLU A 320 -24.84 -1.57 31.30
CA GLU A 320 -24.88 -2.69 32.24
C GLU A 320 -26.27 -3.33 32.23
N CYS A 321 -26.29 -4.66 32.21
CA CYS A 321 -27.49 -5.46 32.41
C CYS A 321 -27.11 -6.74 33.15
N ALA A 322 -27.88 -7.14 34.14
CA ALA A 322 -27.63 -8.32 34.97
C ALA A 322 -26.22 -8.34 35.60
N GLY A 323 -25.65 -7.17 35.96
CA GLY A 323 -24.34 -7.05 36.56
C GLY A 323 -23.14 -7.23 35.59
N GLU A 324 -23.40 -7.39 34.30
CA GLU A 324 -22.35 -7.50 33.27
C GLU A 324 -22.35 -6.30 32.32
N GLU A 325 -21.17 -5.93 31.85
CA GLU A 325 -20.98 -4.84 30.90
C GLU A 325 -21.20 -5.29 29.45
N PHE A 326 -21.96 -4.48 28.71
CA PHE A 326 -22.16 -4.62 27.27
C PHE A 326 -21.63 -3.38 26.55
N THR A 327 -21.06 -3.57 25.39
CA THR A 327 -20.48 -2.47 24.60
C THR A 327 -21.09 -2.43 23.20
N ALA A 328 -21.40 -1.20 22.75
CA ALA A 328 -21.76 -0.93 21.35
C ALA A 328 -20.82 0.14 20.77
N LYS A 329 -20.54 0.02 19.47
CA LYS A 329 -19.69 0.98 18.74
C LYS A 329 -20.45 1.52 17.54
N GLY A 330 -20.41 2.81 17.38
CA GLY A 330 -20.94 3.50 16.22
C GLY A 330 -19.91 4.44 15.60
N LYS A 331 -20.15 4.78 14.35
CA LYS A 331 -19.30 5.69 13.59
C LYS A 331 -20.17 6.65 12.80
N GLU A 332 -19.99 7.94 13.04
CA GLU A 332 -20.63 9.02 12.31
C GLU A 332 -19.57 9.77 11.49
N ILE A 333 -19.79 9.89 10.18
CA ILE A 333 -18.84 10.57 9.29
C ILE A 333 -19.05 12.08 9.45
N LEU A 334 -18.00 12.80 9.85
CA LEU A 334 -17.97 14.25 9.92
C LEU A 334 -17.48 14.87 8.62
N GLU A 335 -16.43 14.26 8.02
CA GLU A 335 -15.83 14.73 6.79
C GLU A 335 -15.28 13.53 5.99
N GLU A 336 -15.76 13.35 4.76
CA GLU A 336 -15.37 12.21 3.93
C GLU A 336 -13.92 12.27 3.47
N GLY A 337 -13.39 13.47 3.25
CA GLY A 337 -12.01 13.70 2.85
C GLY A 337 -11.56 12.79 1.70
N TRP A 338 -10.37 12.22 1.79
CA TRP A 338 -9.78 11.36 0.76
C TRP A 338 -10.61 10.11 0.41
N LYS A 339 -11.49 9.65 1.30
CA LYS A 339 -12.36 8.49 1.02
C LYS A 339 -13.45 8.81 0.00
N ALA A 340 -13.83 10.08 -0.15
CA ALA A 340 -14.74 10.49 -1.21
C ALA A 340 -14.10 10.31 -2.59
N VAL A 341 -12.83 10.68 -2.73
CA VAL A 341 -12.05 10.49 -3.95
C VAL A 341 -11.88 8.99 -4.26
N GLU A 342 -11.46 8.20 -3.26
CA GLU A 342 -11.33 6.74 -3.39
C GLU A 342 -12.61 6.13 -3.95
N ARG A 343 -13.74 6.42 -3.33
CA ARG A 343 -15.05 5.89 -3.71
C ARG A 343 -15.49 6.31 -5.11
N LYS A 344 -15.19 7.55 -5.51
CA LYS A 344 -15.58 8.08 -6.82
C LYS A 344 -14.72 7.51 -7.94
N VAL A 345 -13.39 7.50 -7.78
CA VAL A 345 -12.45 7.06 -8.82
C VAL A 345 -12.39 5.54 -8.97
N LEU A 346 -12.52 4.82 -7.85
CA LEU A 346 -12.45 3.36 -7.80
C LEU A 346 -13.83 2.69 -7.70
N ALA A 347 -14.91 3.38 -8.03
CA ALA A 347 -16.29 2.88 -7.89
C ALA A 347 -16.54 1.53 -8.59
N ASP A 348 -15.91 1.30 -9.75
CA ASP A 348 -15.99 0.09 -10.54
C ASP A 348 -15.09 -1.06 -10.02
N ILE A 349 -14.11 -0.73 -9.16
CA ILE A 349 -13.16 -1.68 -8.55
C ILE A 349 -13.61 -2.05 -7.13
N LEU A 350 -14.18 -1.09 -6.39
CA LEU A 350 -14.62 -1.29 -5.02
C LEU A 350 -15.96 -2.02 -4.97
N SER A 351 -15.94 -3.31 -4.72
CA SER A 351 -17.13 -4.18 -4.72
C SER A 351 -18.06 -4.01 -3.52
N ARG A 352 -17.75 -3.20 -2.51
CA ARG A 352 -18.50 -3.10 -1.25
C ARG A 352 -18.84 -1.67 -0.86
N LYS A 353 -20.15 -1.40 -0.71
CA LYS A 353 -20.63 -0.29 0.14
C LYS A 353 -20.26 -0.61 1.58
N GLN A 354 -19.40 0.20 2.20
CA GLN A 354 -19.22 0.15 3.65
C GLN A 354 -20.45 0.77 4.29
N GLU A 355 -21.34 -0.04 4.84
CA GLU A 355 -22.41 0.41 5.71
C GLU A 355 -21.80 0.66 7.10
N PHE A 356 -21.93 1.88 7.60
CA PHE A 356 -21.54 2.23 8.95
C PHE A 356 -22.80 2.30 9.81
N THR A 357 -22.80 1.64 10.97
CA THR A 357 -23.83 1.79 11.97
C THR A 357 -23.61 3.13 12.68
N THR A 358 -24.52 4.06 12.47
CA THR A 358 -24.55 5.32 13.21
C THR A 358 -25.31 5.08 14.51
N LEU A 359 -24.68 5.33 15.66
CA LEU A 359 -25.40 5.30 16.92
C LEU A 359 -26.17 6.62 17.09
N PRO A 360 -27.43 6.58 17.48
CA PRO A 360 -28.19 7.78 17.80
C PRO A 360 -27.57 8.54 18.98
N ALA A 361 -27.95 9.80 19.13
CA ALA A 361 -27.55 10.58 20.29
C ALA A 361 -28.20 9.96 21.55
N MET A 362 -27.37 9.49 22.47
CA MET A 362 -27.81 8.89 23.74
C MET A 362 -27.17 9.63 24.90
N GLU A 363 -27.93 9.73 25.97
CA GLU A 363 -27.48 10.26 27.27
C GLU A 363 -27.35 9.09 28.27
N GLU A 364 -26.67 9.31 29.38
CA GLU A 364 -26.59 8.38 30.48
C GLU A 364 -27.98 8.21 31.10
N SER A 365 -28.66 7.11 30.80
CA SER A 365 -30.03 6.83 31.24
C SER A 365 -30.33 5.33 31.12
N GLU A 366 -31.47 4.92 31.67
CA GLU A 366 -31.97 3.57 31.45
C GLU A 366 -32.51 3.42 30.03
N CYS A 367 -32.23 2.29 29.42
CA CYS A 367 -32.67 1.95 28.06
C CYS A 367 -33.33 0.57 28.09
N ALA A 368 -34.54 0.48 27.54
CA ALA A 368 -35.20 -0.83 27.46
C ALA A 368 -34.56 -1.74 26.42
N ILE A 369 -34.53 -3.03 26.71
CA ILE A 369 -34.02 -4.08 25.84
C ILE A 369 -35.19 -4.59 25.01
N LEU A 370 -35.07 -4.51 23.68
CA LEU A 370 -36.06 -5.05 22.73
C LEU A 370 -35.92 -6.58 22.59
N SER A 371 -34.69 -7.03 22.47
CA SER A 371 -34.37 -8.46 22.34
C SER A 371 -33.01 -8.77 22.93
N ALA A 372 -32.83 -9.99 23.40
CA ALA A 372 -31.56 -10.53 23.84
C ALA A 372 -31.32 -11.89 23.18
N GLU A 373 -30.17 -12.03 22.51
CA GLU A 373 -29.80 -13.23 21.77
C GLU A 373 -28.40 -13.75 22.15
N LEU A 374 -28.26 -15.08 22.12
CA LEU A 374 -26.98 -15.75 22.28
C LEU A 374 -26.35 -15.97 20.89
N LYS A 375 -25.14 -15.48 20.70
CA LYS A 375 -24.33 -15.74 19.49
C LYS A 375 -23.20 -16.70 19.83
N GLU A 376 -23.08 -17.77 19.05
CA GLU A 376 -21.95 -18.70 19.11
C GLU A 376 -20.91 -18.29 18.07
N GLY A 377 -19.66 -18.23 18.49
CA GLY A 377 -18.53 -17.93 17.64
C GLY A 377 -17.38 -18.91 17.85
N HIS A 378 -16.46 -18.96 16.92
CA HIS A 378 -15.23 -19.73 16.99
C HIS A 378 -14.03 -18.82 16.76
N THR A 379 -12.95 -19.07 17.49
CA THR A 379 -11.68 -18.42 17.15
C THR A 379 -11.20 -18.93 15.78
N SER A 380 -10.55 -18.08 15.02
CA SER A 380 -10.02 -18.41 13.69
C SER A 380 -8.49 -18.46 13.71
N PRO A 381 -7.87 -19.32 12.88
CA PRO A 381 -6.42 -19.36 12.75
C PRO A 381 -5.89 -18.03 12.16
N PRO A 382 -4.57 -17.78 12.28
CA PRO A 382 -3.96 -16.71 11.51
C PRO A 382 -4.23 -16.89 10.02
N LYS A 383 -4.44 -15.81 9.29
CA LYS A 383 -4.64 -15.89 7.83
C LYS A 383 -3.36 -16.36 7.15
N HIS A 384 -3.50 -17.09 6.05
CA HIS A 384 -2.38 -17.39 5.14
C HIS A 384 -1.66 -16.12 4.72
N PHE A 385 -0.37 -16.22 4.41
CA PHE A 385 0.31 -15.09 3.78
C PHE A 385 -0.24 -14.89 2.36
N THR A 386 -0.59 -13.66 2.05
CA THR A 386 -0.82 -13.16 0.71
C THR A 386 0.38 -12.31 0.28
N GLU A 387 0.51 -12.00 -1.00
CA GLU A 387 1.56 -11.08 -1.46
C GLU A 387 1.48 -9.72 -0.76
N ASP A 388 0.27 -9.21 -0.50
CA ASP A 388 0.04 -7.99 0.28
C ASP A 388 0.67 -8.07 1.68
N ILE A 389 0.37 -9.13 2.45
CA ILE A 389 0.89 -9.30 3.81
C ILE A 389 2.41 -9.52 3.82
N CYS A 390 2.95 -10.23 2.82
CA CYS A 390 4.39 -10.40 2.65
C CYS A 390 5.09 -9.06 2.43
N CYS A 391 4.54 -8.22 1.58
CA CYS A 391 5.06 -6.87 1.33
C CYS A 391 5.00 -5.98 2.57
N GLU A 392 3.91 -6.03 3.36
CA GLU A 392 3.74 -5.24 4.58
C GLU A 392 4.82 -5.52 5.64
N ARG A 393 5.25 -6.77 5.78
CA ARG A 393 6.26 -7.17 6.76
C ARG A 393 7.70 -6.88 6.35
N GLY A 394 7.90 -6.07 5.31
CA GLY A 394 9.24 -5.68 4.85
C GLY A 394 9.98 -6.79 4.10
N ILE A 395 9.27 -7.84 3.68
CA ILE A 395 9.78 -8.80 2.71
C ILE A 395 9.72 -8.11 1.35
N ARG A 396 10.55 -7.09 1.19
CA ARG A 396 10.65 -6.37 -0.06
C ARG A 396 11.27 -7.29 -1.09
N ASN A 397 10.52 -7.62 -2.14
CA ASN A 397 11.07 -8.13 -3.38
C ASN A 397 11.88 -6.99 -4.00
N HIS A 398 13.13 -6.83 -3.55
CA HIS A 398 14.11 -6.12 -4.35
C HIS A 398 14.61 -7.11 -5.39
N PRO A 399 14.52 -6.76 -6.69
CA PRO A 399 15.14 -7.53 -7.75
C PRO A 399 16.65 -7.64 -7.57
#